data_33e00aae9224ccf1c91f8f0c687f4d6a
#
_entry.id   33e00aae9224ccf1c91f8f0c687f4d6a
#
_cell.length_a   1.000
_cell.length_b   1.000
_cell.length_c   1.000
_cell.angle_alpha   90.00
_cell.angle_beta   90.00
_cell.angle_gamma   90.00
#
_symmetry.space_group_name_H-M   'P 1'
#
loop_
_entity.id
_entity.type
_entity.pdbx_description
1 polymer ?
#
loop_
_entity_poly.entity_id
_entity_poly.type
_entity_poly.pdbx_seq_one_letter_code
_entity_poly.pdbx_strand_id
1 'polypeptide(L)'
;MSAPKKAPAKQKNSPKRVKREVWELRLYIAGQTPNSIAAIGNLRKICEERLQGRYRIEIIDLLEKPQLARGDQIIAIPTLVRKLPAPMKKIIGNLSVAERALVGLDLLPAK
;
A
#
# COMPACT_ATOMS: atom_id res chain seq x y z
N MET A 1 33.60 -18.82 1.01
CA MET A 1 32.93 -18.62 0.92
C MET A 1 32.37 -18.44 0.92
N SER A 2 32.19 -18.13 0.93
CA SER A 2 31.25 -17.78 0.84
C SER A 2 30.78 -17.39 0.91
N ALA A 3 30.57 -17.14 1.11
CA ALA A 3 29.70 -16.68 1.13
C ALA A 3 29.35 -16.21 1.15
N PRO A 4 29.17 -16.09 1.25
CA PRO A 4 28.46 -15.52 1.31
C PRO A 4 28.13 -15.06 1.31
N LYS A 5 27.84 -15.02 1.34
CA LYS A 5 27.18 -14.60 1.25
C LYS A 5 26.62 -14.23 1.31
N LYS A 6 26.65 -14.22 1.48
CA LYS A 6 25.83 -13.89 1.57
C LYS A 6 25.31 -13.40 1.85
N ALA A 7 25.32 -13.28 2.14
CA ALA A 7 24.45 -12.75 2.39
C ALA A 7 24.15 -12.21 2.74
N PRO A 8 24.17 -12.19 2.93
CA PRO A 8 23.56 -11.54 3.35
C PRO A 8 23.53 -10.92 3.86
N ALA A 9 23.59 -10.94 3.97
CA ALA A 9 23.15 -10.40 4.19
C ALA A 9 23.19 -9.82 4.51
N LYS A 10 23.32 -9.86 4.49
CA LYS A 10 23.04 -9.36 4.73
C LYS A 10 22.87 -8.80 5.10
N GLN A 11 22.78 -8.87 5.35
CA GLN A 11 22.34 -8.45 5.72
C GLN A 11 22.48 -8.03 6.37
N LYS A 12 22.57 -8.09 6.45
CA LYS A 12 22.49 -7.70 7.19
C LYS A 12 22.85 -7.10 7.83
N ASN A 13 22.73 -6.96 8.16
CA ASN A 13 22.83 -6.30 8.98
C ASN A 13 22.93 -5.39 9.42
N SER A 14 22.29 -5.16 9.03
CA SER A 14 22.34 -3.80 9.47
C SER A 14 20.98 -3.31 9.91
N PRO A 15 20.79 -2.87 11.15
CA PRO A 15 19.47 -2.49 11.66
C PRO A 15 18.82 -1.35 10.90
N LYS A 16 19.61 -0.52 10.27
CA LYS A 16 19.05 0.60 9.52
C LYS A 16 18.14 0.17 8.40
N ARG A 17 18.35 -1.01 7.91
CA ARG A 17 17.54 -1.48 6.80
C ARG A 17 16.10 -1.69 7.17
N VAL A 18 15.85 -1.84 8.44
CA VAL A 18 14.47 -1.97 8.89
C VAL A 18 13.66 -0.75 8.50
N LYS A 19 14.29 0.40 8.46
CA LYS A 19 13.61 1.62 8.10
C LYS A 19 13.29 1.71 6.63
N ARG A 20 13.79 0.77 5.86
CA ARG A 20 13.56 0.75 4.43
C ARG A 20 12.59 -0.33 4.04
N GLU A 21 11.67 -0.62 4.93
CA GLU A 21 10.63 -1.57 4.59
C GLU A 21 9.92 -1.16 3.33
N VAL A 22 9.62 -2.15 2.51
CA VAL A 22 8.82 -1.92 1.32
C VAL A 22 7.36 -2.05 1.72
N TRP A 23 6.60 -1.03 1.42
CA TRP A 23 5.18 -1.03 1.69
C TRP A 23 4.46 -1.79 0.61
N GLU A 24 3.54 -2.66 1.00
CA GLU A 24 2.68 -3.35 0.06
C GLU A 24 1.28 -2.83 0.19
N LEU A 25 0.80 -2.25 -0.89
CA LEU A 25 -0.48 -1.59 -0.93
C LEU A 25 -1.33 -2.23 -2.01
N ARG A 26 -2.58 -2.50 -1.67
CA ARG A 26 -3.50 -3.11 -2.62
C ARG A 26 -4.73 -2.23 -2.72
N LEU A 27 -5.03 -1.79 -3.92
CA LEU A 27 -6.17 -0.90 -4.16
C LEU A 27 -7.25 -1.67 -4.91
N TYR A 28 -8.40 -1.80 -4.28
CA TYR A 28 -9.55 -2.47 -4.87
C TYR A 28 -10.45 -1.47 -5.55
N ILE A 29 -10.71 -1.69 -6.82
CA ILE A 29 -11.56 -0.82 -7.62
C ILE A 29 -12.62 -1.68 -8.33
N ALA A 30 -13.58 -1.02 -8.96
CA ALA A 30 -14.57 -1.69 -9.82
C ALA A 30 -14.66 -0.91 -11.11
N GLY A 31 -13.82 -1.29 -12.07
CA GLY A 31 -13.81 -0.66 -13.38
C GLY A 31 -13.15 0.71 -13.36
N GLN A 32 -13.30 1.40 -14.49
CA GLN A 32 -12.64 2.69 -14.72
C GLN A 32 -13.59 3.84 -14.41
N THR A 33 -14.12 3.87 -13.19
CA THR A 33 -14.99 4.96 -12.79
C THR A 33 -14.16 6.18 -12.39
N PRO A 34 -14.78 7.38 -12.34
CA PRO A 34 -14.04 8.55 -11.86
C PRO A 34 -13.44 8.36 -10.47
N ASN A 35 -14.17 7.70 -9.56
CA ASN A 35 -13.63 7.45 -8.23
C ASN A 35 -12.45 6.49 -8.26
N SER A 36 -12.50 5.47 -9.11
CA SER A 36 -11.38 4.54 -9.24
C SER A 36 -10.15 5.24 -9.78
N ILE A 37 -10.33 6.04 -10.82
CA ILE A 37 -9.23 6.77 -11.43
C ILE A 37 -8.61 7.75 -10.43
N ALA A 38 -9.46 8.46 -9.70
CA ALA A 38 -8.99 9.39 -8.68
C ALA A 38 -8.21 8.67 -7.59
N ALA A 39 -8.71 7.51 -7.15
CA ALA A 39 -8.02 6.74 -6.12
C ALA A 39 -6.63 6.32 -6.57
N ILE A 40 -6.51 5.86 -7.81
CA ILE A 40 -5.21 5.45 -8.35
C ILE A 40 -4.25 6.62 -8.37
N GLY A 41 -4.69 7.75 -8.89
CA GLY A 41 -3.84 8.93 -8.99
C GLY A 41 -3.42 9.46 -7.63
N ASN A 42 -4.38 9.53 -6.72
CA ASN A 42 -4.10 10.02 -5.36
C ASN A 42 -3.14 9.10 -4.63
N LEU A 43 -3.32 7.78 -4.79
CA LEU A 43 -2.42 6.83 -4.15
C LEU A 43 -1.00 6.97 -4.66
N ARG A 44 -0.84 7.08 -5.98
CA ARG A 44 0.49 7.24 -6.55
C ARG A 44 1.18 8.49 -6.06
N LYS A 45 0.43 9.58 -5.97
CA LYS A 45 0.99 10.82 -5.48
C LYS A 45 1.47 10.70 -4.04
N ILE A 46 0.65 10.07 -3.18
CA ILE A 46 1.04 9.86 -1.79
C ILE A 46 2.31 9.02 -1.71
N CYS A 47 2.37 7.95 -2.48
CA CYS A 47 3.54 7.07 -2.44
C CYS A 47 4.79 7.76 -2.94
N GLU A 48 4.67 8.55 -4.00
CA GLU A 48 5.82 9.29 -4.52
C GLU A 48 6.35 10.27 -3.49
N GLU A 49 5.44 10.96 -2.81
CA GLU A 49 5.84 12.00 -1.88
C GLU A 49 6.35 11.45 -0.56
N ARG A 50 5.78 10.32 -0.12
CA ARG A 50 6.04 9.85 1.22
C ARG A 50 6.89 8.61 1.30
N LEU A 51 6.87 7.77 0.28
CA LEU A 51 7.55 6.49 0.34
C LEU A 51 8.75 6.38 -0.61
N GLN A 52 8.85 7.28 -1.56
CA GLN A 52 10.05 7.46 -2.37
C GLN A 52 10.65 6.14 -2.89
N GLY A 53 9.82 5.39 -3.60
CA GLY A 53 10.27 4.13 -4.20
C GLY A 53 10.22 2.92 -3.31
N ARG A 54 9.88 3.08 -2.03
CA ARG A 54 9.80 1.97 -1.11
C ARG A 54 8.38 1.45 -1.00
N TYR A 55 7.75 1.19 -2.13
CA TYR A 55 6.36 0.74 -2.13
C TYR A 55 6.11 -0.13 -3.34
N ARG A 56 5.07 -0.94 -3.20
CA ARG A 56 4.56 -1.77 -4.28
C ARG A 56 3.05 -1.65 -4.26
N ILE A 57 2.48 -1.27 -5.40
CA ILE A 57 1.05 -1.08 -5.52
C ILE A 57 0.50 -2.16 -6.42
N GLU A 58 -0.52 -2.86 -5.93
CA GLU A 58 -1.27 -3.80 -6.72
C GLU A 58 -2.69 -3.27 -6.86
N ILE A 59 -3.16 -3.14 -8.09
CA ILE A 59 -4.52 -2.66 -8.35
C ILE A 59 -5.37 -3.85 -8.76
N ILE A 60 -6.45 -4.07 -8.04
CA ILE A 60 -7.33 -5.20 -8.26
C ILE A 60 -8.69 -4.69 -8.69
N ASP A 61 -9.09 -5.05 -9.90
CA ASP A 61 -10.39 -4.69 -10.43
C ASP A 61 -11.37 -5.82 -10.11
N LEU A 62 -12.32 -5.53 -9.22
CA LEU A 62 -13.23 -6.55 -8.75
C LEU A 62 -14.30 -6.91 -9.79
N LEU A 63 -14.38 -6.17 -10.88
CA LEU A 63 -15.18 -6.62 -12.00
C LEU A 63 -14.54 -7.81 -12.72
N GLU A 64 -13.22 -7.89 -12.65
CA GLU A 64 -12.48 -8.99 -13.27
C GLU A 64 -12.20 -10.12 -12.31
N LYS A 65 -11.95 -9.80 -11.05
CA LYS A 65 -11.56 -10.79 -10.05
C LYS A 65 -12.36 -10.60 -8.77
N PRO A 66 -13.67 -10.81 -8.83
CA PRO A 66 -14.52 -10.53 -7.66
C PRO A 66 -14.20 -11.39 -6.45
N GLN A 67 -13.64 -12.58 -6.67
CA GLN A 67 -13.32 -13.47 -5.58
C GLN A 67 -12.24 -12.90 -4.65
N LEU A 68 -11.44 -11.98 -5.13
CA LEU A 68 -10.37 -11.42 -4.31
C LEU A 68 -10.88 -10.49 -3.22
N ALA A 69 -12.12 -10.02 -3.33
CA ALA A 69 -12.69 -9.17 -2.28
C ALA A 69 -12.79 -9.90 -0.95
N ARG A 70 -12.98 -11.21 -0.98
CA ARG A 70 -13.18 -11.97 0.25
C ARG A 70 -11.93 -12.02 1.11
N GLY A 71 -10.77 -12.14 0.49
CA GLY A 71 -9.54 -12.30 1.24
C GLY A 71 -9.27 -11.14 2.17
N ASP A 72 -9.52 -9.93 1.71
CA ASP A 72 -9.31 -8.73 2.52
C ASP A 72 -10.61 -8.17 3.06
N GLN A 73 -11.72 -8.89 2.90
CA GLN A 73 -13.02 -8.49 3.42
C GLN A 73 -13.43 -7.11 2.92
N ILE A 74 -13.38 -6.93 1.62
CA ILE A 74 -13.70 -5.64 1.01
C ILE A 74 -15.21 -5.50 0.91
N ILE A 75 -15.74 -4.44 1.51
CA ILE A 75 -17.18 -4.19 1.53
C ILE A 75 -17.58 -2.91 0.82
N ALA A 76 -16.60 -2.16 0.35
CA ALA A 76 -16.85 -0.91 -0.35
C ALA A 76 -15.74 -0.68 -1.36
N ILE A 77 -15.98 0.17 -2.35
CA ILE A 77 -15.03 0.42 -3.43
C ILE A 77 -15.05 1.91 -3.73
N PRO A 78 -13.90 2.55 -3.93
CA PRO A 78 -12.55 1.97 -3.81
C PRO A 78 -12.12 1.81 -2.37
N THR A 79 -11.29 0.81 -2.13
CA THR A 79 -10.72 0.59 -0.81
C THR A 79 -9.23 0.31 -0.97
N LEU A 80 -8.44 1.02 -0.19
CA LEU A 80 -6.99 0.80 -0.13
C LEU A 80 -6.67 -0.06 1.09
N VAL A 81 -5.87 -1.09 0.88
CA VAL A 81 -5.42 -1.95 1.96
C VAL A 81 -3.90 -1.87 2.04
N ARG A 82 -3.38 -1.50 3.21
CA ARG A 82 -1.95 -1.60 3.46
C ARG A 82 -1.68 -2.99 4.01
N LYS A 83 -1.08 -3.83 3.19
CA LYS A 83 -0.76 -5.21 3.60
C LYS A 83 0.50 -5.23 4.44
N LEU A 84 1.48 -4.43 4.07
CA LEU A 84 2.72 -4.29 4.81
C LEU A 84 3.10 -2.83 4.86
N PRO A 85 3.70 -2.35 5.93
CA PRO A 85 4.02 -3.07 7.17
C PRO A 85 2.77 -3.35 7.99
N ALA A 86 2.87 -4.39 8.80
CA ALA A 86 1.78 -4.71 9.72
C ALA A 86 1.64 -3.63 10.79
N PRO A 87 0.46 -3.44 11.34
CA PRO A 87 -0.76 -4.18 11.08
C PRO A 87 -1.42 -3.73 9.77
N MET A 88 -2.27 -4.60 9.25
CA MET A 88 -3.02 -4.27 8.04
C MET A 88 -3.97 -3.11 8.31
N LYS A 89 -4.05 -2.17 7.39
CA LYS A 89 -4.94 -1.03 7.48
C LYS A 89 -5.80 -0.94 6.24
N LYS A 90 -7.03 -0.47 6.39
CA LYS A 90 -7.93 -0.26 5.28
C LYS A 90 -8.41 1.17 5.28
N ILE A 91 -8.48 1.76 4.09
CA ILE A 91 -9.02 3.10 3.91
C ILE A 91 -10.05 3.04 2.80
N ILE A 92 -11.27 3.44 3.11
CA ILE A 92 -12.36 3.44 2.15
C ILE A 92 -12.45 4.82 1.52
N GLY A 93 -12.61 4.86 0.20
CA GLY A 93 -12.80 6.09 -0.53
C GLY A 93 -11.70 6.34 -1.54
N ASN A 94 -11.79 7.47 -2.23
CA ASN A 94 -10.91 7.74 -3.35
C ASN A 94 -9.63 8.49 -2.95
N LEU A 95 -9.37 8.60 -1.66
CA LEU A 95 -8.13 9.21 -1.12
C LEU A 95 -8.02 10.70 -1.46
N SER A 96 -9.14 11.36 -1.74
CA SER A 96 -9.10 12.76 -2.12
C SER A 96 -8.76 13.69 -0.97
N VAL A 97 -9.01 13.26 0.27
CA VAL A 97 -8.60 14.03 1.43
C VAL A 97 -7.26 13.49 1.90
N ALA A 98 -6.19 14.14 1.45
CA ALA A 98 -4.84 13.62 1.64
C ALA A 98 -4.51 13.38 3.11
N GLU A 99 -4.90 14.31 3.98
CA GLU A 99 -4.59 14.17 5.40
C GLU A 99 -5.20 12.91 5.99
N ARG A 100 -6.44 12.60 5.63
CA ARG A 100 -7.08 11.39 6.12
C ARG A 100 -6.37 10.14 5.64
N ALA A 101 -5.96 10.14 4.39
CA ALA A 101 -5.24 9.00 3.84
C ALA A 101 -3.90 8.82 4.55
N LEU A 102 -3.18 9.91 4.79
CA LEU A 102 -1.89 9.83 5.46
C LEU A 102 -2.02 9.32 6.89
N VAL A 103 -3.03 9.81 7.62
CA VAL A 103 -3.26 9.32 8.98
C VAL A 103 -3.66 7.86 8.96
N GLY A 104 -4.55 7.47 8.04
CA GLY A 104 -5.00 6.10 7.94
C GLY A 104 -3.90 5.12 7.58
N LEU A 105 -2.87 5.58 6.87
CA LEU A 105 -1.72 4.76 6.54
C LEU A 105 -0.60 4.85 7.57
N ASP A 106 -0.79 5.61 8.62
CA ASP A 106 0.23 5.86 9.64
C ASP A 106 1.44 6.61 9.08
N LEU A 107 1.21 7.43 8.08
CA LEU A 107 2.26 8.30 7.53
C LEU A 107 2.26 9.66 8.19
N LEU A 108 1.19 9.99 8.91
CA LEU A 108 1.12 11.14 9.79
C LEU A 108 0.48 10.71 11.08
N PRO A 109 0.88 11.32 12.21
CA PRO A 109 0.25 10.97 13.48
C PRO A 109 -1.20 11.44 13.53
N ALA A 110 -2.03 10.65 14.20
CA ALA A 110 -3.41 11.04 14.45
C ALA A 110 -3.42 12.14 15.50
N LYS A 111 -4.39 13.02 15.42
CA LYS A 111 -4.50 14.12 16.39
C LYS A 111 -5.53 13.86 17.43
#